data_3e970ca7a049080d94d12e502aa0da83
#
_entry.id   3e970ca7a049080d94d12e502aa0da83
#
_cell.length_a   1.000
_cell.length_b   1.000
_cell.length_c   1.000
_cell.angle_alpha   90.00
_cell.angle_beta   90.00
_cell.angle_gamma   90.00
#
_symmetry.space_group_name_H-M   'P 1'
#
loop_
_entity.id
_entity.type
_entity.pdbx_description
1 polymer ?
#
loop_
_entity_poly.entity_id
_entity_poly.type
_entity_poly.pdbx_seq_one_letter_code
_entity_poly.pdbx_strand_id
1 'polypeptide(L)'
;LRQFVYTKFVIVVDDDINARDWKDVMWAISTRMDPARDITVIENTPIDYLDFASPQPGLGGKLGMDATTKIPPETNRDWGEKINMDDDIIDLVTKKWNDYGLPGTGAPIWKDKT
;
A
#
# COMPACT_ATOMS: atom_id res chain seq x y z
N LEU A 1 -13.71 6.21 -19.69
CA LEU A 1 -13.99 6.08 -18.24
C LEU A 1 -13.87 7.43 -17.58
N ARG A 2 -14.99 8.20 -17.54
CA ARG A 2 -15.03 9.57 -16.98
C ARG A 2 -14.51 9.67 -15.54
N GLN A 3 -14.63 8.58 -14.76
CA GLN A 3 -14.21 8.55 -13.36
C GLN A 3 -12.70 8.72 -13.16
N PHE A 4 -11.88 8.32 -14.14
CA PHE A 4 -10.42 8.46 -14.05
C PHE A 4 -9.88 9.81 -14.51
N VAL A 5 -10.71 10.70 -15.05
CA VAL A 5 -10.28 12.06 -15.44
C VAL A 5 -9.75 12.83 -14.24
N TYR A 6 -10.41 12.70 -13.09
CA TYR A 6 -10.04 13.40 -11.86
C TYR A 6 -9.03 12.67 -10.99
N THR A 7 -8.73 11.38 -11.30
CA THR A 7 -7.76 10.59 -10.54
C THR A 7 -6.34 11.01 -10.91
N LYS A 8 -5.56 11.37 -9.91
CA LYS A 8 -4.16 11.77 -10.07
C LYS A 8 -3.20 10.60 -9.81
N PHE A 9 -3.47 9.83 -8.77
CA PHE A 9 -2.66 8.69 -8.35
C PHE A 9 -3.49 7.41 -8.37
N VAL A 10 -2.93 6.35 -8.92
CA VAL A 10 -3.48 5.00 -8.87
C VAL A 10 -2.43 4.07 -8.26
N ILE A 11 -2.76 3.45 -7.15
CA ILE A 11 -1.89 2.50 -6.46
C ILE A 11 -2.60 1.14 -6.50
N VAL A 12 -1.97 0.15 -7.12
CA VAL A 12 -2.49 -1.22 -7.21
C VAL A 12 -1.80 -2.06 -6.15
N VAL A 13 -2.58 -2.79 -5.36
CA VAL A 13 -2.11 -3.66 -4.30
C VAL A 13 -2.76 -5.04 -4.40
N ASP A 14 -2.14 -6.05 -3.80
CA ASP A 14 -2.72 -7.40 -3.68
C ASP A 14 -3.92 -7.43 -2.71
N ASP A 15 -4.67 -8.51 -2.73
CA ASP A 15 -5.88 -8.70 -1.91
C ASP A 15 -5.60 -8.89 -0.41
N ASP A 16 -4.37 -9.20 -0.03
CA ASP A 16 -3.93 -9.24 1.37
C ASP A 16 -3.67 -7.85 1.98
N ILE A 17 -3.76 -6.79 1.17
CA ILE A 17 -3.55 -5.40 1.58
C ILE A 17 -4.91 -4.68 1.71
N ASN A 18 -5.14 -4.08 2.85
CA ASN A 18 -6.32 -3.23 3.02
C ASN A 18 -6.11 -1.87 2.33
N ALA A 19 -6.70 -1.70 1.15
CA ALA A 19 -6.60 -0.47 0.36
C ALA A 19 -7.16 0.79 1.06
N ARG A 20 -7.89 0.63 2.17
CA ARG A 20 -8.41 1.75 2.99
C ARG A 20 -7.52 2.08 4.18
N ASP A 21 -6.52 1.26 4.46
CA ASP A 21 -5.53 1.52 5.50
C ASP A 21 -4.25 2.03 4.86
N TRP A 22 -3.97 3.33 5.05
CA TRP A 22 -2.78 3.96 4.50
C TRP A 22 -1.47 3.31 4.97
N LYS A 23 -1.43 2.80 6.19
CA LYS A 23 -0.23 2.12 6.72
C LYS A 23 0.03 0.82 5.96
N ASP A 24 -1.02 0.09 5.63
CA ASP A 24 -0.94 -1.16 4.86
C ASP A 24 -0.50 -0.90 3.42
N VAL A 25 -1.09 0.11 2.79
CA VAL A 25 -0.71 0.53 1.44
C VAL A 25 0.75 0.99 1.39
N MET A 26 1.21 1.79 2.37
CA MET A 26 2.60 2.21 2.46
C MET A 26 3.56 1.06 2.70
N TRP A 27 3.14 0.06 3.48
CA TRP A 27 3.92 -1.16 3.65
C TRP A 27 4.10 -1.90 2.30
N ALA A 28 3.02 -2.04 1.52
CA ALA A 28 3.08 -2.67 0.19
C ALA A 28 3.99 -1.89 -0.77
N ILE A 29 3.88 -0.57 -0.82
CA ILE A 29 4.76 0.30 -1.62
C ILE A 29 6.23 0.10 -1.23
N SER A 30 6.52 0.04 0.06
CA SER A 30 7.89 -0.02 0.56
C SER A 30 8.54 -1.40 0.40
N THR A 31 7.76 -2.47 0.32
CA THR A 31 8.26 -3.85 0.33
C THR A 31 8.10 -4.59 -0.99
N ARG A 32 7.17 -4.18 -1.86
CA ARG A 32 6.81 -4.89 -3.08
C ARG A 32 7.13 -4.14 -4.37
N MET A 33 7.50 -2.87 -4.28
CA MET A 33 7.67 -1.99 -5.43
C MET A 33 9.12 -1.55 -5.61
N ASP A 34 9.59 -1.59 -6.85
CA ASP A 34 10.80 -0.89 -7.27
C ASP A 34 10.39 0.32 -8.14
N PRO A 35 10.78 1.55 -7.78
CA PRO A 35 10.32 2.75 -8.49
C PRO A 35 10.65 2.77 -9.98
N ALA A 36 11.78 2.19 -10.38
CA ALA A 36 12.18 2.18 -11.80
C ALA A 36 11.35 1.21 -12.65
N ARG A 37 10.94 0.08 -12.07
CA ARG A 37 10.14 -0.95 -12.75
C ARG A 37 8.65 -0.70 -12.66
N ASP A 38 8.16 -0.24 -11.51
CA ASP A 38 6.76 -0.37 -11.10
C ASP A 38 6.01 0.96 -11.10
N ILE A 39 6.63 2.04 -11.60
CA ILE A 39 5.98 3.34 -11.76
C ILE A 39 5.70 3.61 -13.25
N THR A 40 4.48 4.09 -13.51
CA THR A 40 4.09 4.62 -14.82
C THR A 40 3.64 6.07 -14.65
N VAL A 41 4.29 6.97 -15.37
CA VAL A 41 3.89 8.39 -15.44
C VAL A 41 3.27 8.65 -16.82
N ILE A 42 2.10 9.27 -16.83
CA ILE A 42 1.42 9.70 -18.05
C ILE A 42 1.30 11.21 -17.99
N GLU A 43 1.89 11.88 -18.95
CA GLU A 43 1.87 13.34 -19.06
C GLU A 43 0.73 13.83 -19.96
N ASN A 44 0.39 15.10 -19.83
CA ASN A 44 -0.56 15.80 -20.71
C ASN A 44 -1.95 15.14 -20.78
N THR A 45 -2.47 14.73 -19.62
CA THR A 45 -3.83 14.18 -19.50
C THR A 45 -4.82 15.23 -19.02
N PRO A 46 -6.11 15.13 -19.40
CA PRO A 46 -7.15 15.96 -18.80
C PRO A 46 -7.25 15.75 -17.29
N ILE A 47 -7.33 16.84 -16.56
CA ILE A 47 -7.52 16.85 -15.11
C ILE A 47 -8.55 17.90 -14.71
N ASP A 48 -8.90 17.97 -13.42
CA ASP A 48 -9.80 18.96 -12.88
C ASP A 48 -9.19 20.37 -12.99
N TYR A 49 -10.00 21.35 -13.39
CA TYR A 49 -9.65 22.77 -13.41
C TYR A 49 -9.28 23.32 -12.03
N LEU A 50 -9.80 22.71 -10.96
CA LEU A 50 -9.51 23.08 -9.58
C LEU A 50 -8.19 22.51 -9.06
N ASP A 51 -7.50 21.70 -9.84
CA ASP A 51 -6.16 21.21 -9.49
C ASP A 51 -5.09 22.26 -9.85
N PHE A 52 -4.80 23.15 -8.92
CA PHE A 52 -3.78 24.18 -9.09
C PHE A 52 -2.34 23.66 -9.03
N ALA A 53 -2.12 22.39 -8.68
CA ALA A 53 -0.79 21.76 -8.76
C ALA A 53 -0.40 21.39 -10.19
N SER A 54 -1.33 21.42 -11.12
CA SER A 54 -1.04 21.15 -12.53
C SER A 54 -0.26 22.30 -13.20
N PRO A 55 0.55 22.00 -14.24
CA PRO A 55 1.32 23.02 -14.94
C PRO A 55 0.44 24.02 -15.69
N GLN A 56 -0.78 23.63 -16.05
CA GLN A 56 -1.75 24.52 -16.71
C GLN A 56 -3.19 24.05 -16.39
N PRO A 57 -4.18 24.95 -16.48
CA PRO A 57 -5.57 24.60 -16.18
C PRO A 57 -6.10 23.44 -17.04
N GLY A 58 -6.66 22.44 -16.40
CA GLY A 58 -7.30 21.31 -17.04
C GLY A 58 -6.37 20.28 -17.68
N LEU A 59 -5.04 20.45 -17.56
CA LEU A 59 -4.06 19.54 -18.14
C LEU A 59 -2.93 19.25 -17.16
N GLY A 60 -2.68 17.97 -16.89
CA GLY A 60 -1.66 17.53 -15.95
C GLY A 60 -1.22 16.10 -16.16
N GLY A 61 -0.53 15.54 -15.18
CA GLY A 61 -0.04 14.18 -15.21
C GLY A 61 -0.84 13.22 -14.35
N LYS A 62 -0.61 11.92 -14.57
CA LYS A 62 -1.10 10.83 -13.73
C LYS A 62 0.04 9.89 -13.38
N LEU A 63 0.00 9.34 -12.19
CA LEU A 63 0.98 8.39 -11.68
C LEU A 63 0.30 7.06 -11.35
N GLY A 64 0.77 5.99 -11.96
CA GLY A 64 0.44 4.62 -11.58
C GLY A 64 1.58 3.98 -10.80
N MET A 65 1.26 3.28 -9.72
CA MET A 65 2.17 2.50 -8.91
C MET A 65 1.68 1.06 -8.81
N ASP A 66 2.54 0.11 -9.18
CA ASP A 66 2.27 -1.31 -9.01
C ASP A 66 2.96 -1.83 -7.74
N ALA A 67 2.23 -1.84 -6.64
CA ALA A 67 2.68 -2.34 -5.34
C ALA A 67 2.18 -3.77 -5.07
N THR A 68 2.05 -4.58 -6.11
CA THR A 68 1.73 -6.00 -6.00
C THR A 68 2.97 -6.87 -5.86
N THR A 69 2.80 -8.09 -5.37
CA THR A 69 3.84 -9.13 -5.36
C THR A 69 4.31 -9.41 -6.80
N LYS A 70 5.62 -9.50 -6.99
CA LYS A 70 6.19 -9.76 -8.32
C LYS A 70 6.36 -11.25 -8.56
N ILE A 71 6.06 -11.65 -9.78
CA ILE A 71 6.19 -13.04 -10.25
C ILE A 71 7.04 -13.05 -11.54
N PRO A 72 7.68 -14.18 -11.88
CA PRO A 72 8.39 -14.27 -13.17
C PRO A 72 7.47 -13.95 -14.36
N PRO A 73 7.90 -13.20 -15.35
CA PRO A 73 9.26 -12.66 -15.58
C PRO A 73 9.57 -11.30 -14.96
N GLU A 74 8.69 -10.73 -14.15
CA GLU A 74 8.89 -9.40 -13.52
C GLU A 74 10.11 -9.38 -12.60
N THR A 75 10.40 -10.50 -11.96
CA THR A 75 11.59 -10.70 -11.13
C THR A 75 12.14 -12.11 -11.29
N ASN A 76 13.46 -12.25 -11.16
CA ASN A 76 14.15 -13.54 -11.08
C ASN A 76 14.56 -13.87 -9.63
N ARG A 77 14.17 -13.03 -8.66
CA ARG A 77 14.46 -13.27 -7.24
C ARG A 77 13.39 -14.16 -6.63
N ASP A 78 13.81 -15.01 -5.72
CA ASP A 78 12.89 -15.69 -4.81
C ASP A 78 12.17 -14.60 -3.98
N TRP A 79 10.84 -14.58 -4.06
CA TRP A 79 10.06 -13.57 -3.35
C TRP A 79 9.97 -13.92 -1.87
N GLY A 80 10.27 -12.95 -1.02
CA GLY A 80 10.21 -13.13 0.42
C GLY A 80 8.78 -13.32 0.94
N GLU A 81 8.64 -14.09 2.00
CA GLU A 81 7.38 -14.24 2.71
C GLU A 81 7.23 -13.18 3.80
N LYS A 82 6.00 -12.75 4.01
CA LYS A 82 5.66 -11.83 5.10
C LYS A 82 5.90 -12.52 6.43
N ILE A 83 6.74 -11.90 7.27
CA ILE A 83 6.99 -12.43 8.63
C ILE A 83 5.75 -12.16 9.49
N ASN A 84 5.13 -13.23 9.91
CA ASN A 84 4.01 -13.21 10.84
C ASN A 84 4.33 -14.11 12.04
N MET A 85 3.81 -13.72 13.19
CA MET A 85 3.82 -14.61 14.36
C MET A 85 2.62 -15.55 14.30
N ASP A 86 2.79 -16.78 14.78
CA ASP A 86 1.69 -17.74 14.88
C ASP A 86 0.56 -17.21 15.78
N ASP A 87 -0.68 -17.50 15.41
CA ASP A 87 -1.87 -16.94 16.10
C ASP A 87 -1.94 -17.36 17.57
N ASP A 88 -1.55 -18.57 17.90
CA ASP A 88 -1.51 -19.07 19.29
C ASP A 88 -0.49 -18.29 20.14
N ILE A 89 0.64 -17.91 19.57
CA ILE A 89 1.65 -17.07 20.23
C ILE A 89 1.12 -15.65 20.43
N ILE A 90 0.46 -15.09 19.42
CA ILE A 90 -0.18 -13.77 19.53
C ILE A 90 -1.21 -13.77 20.66
N ASP A 91 -2.06 -14.79 20.72
CA ASP A 91 -3.09 -14.94 21.76
C ASP A 91 -2.47 -15.10 23.15
N LEU A 92 -1.41 -15.90 23.27
CA LEU A 92 -0.67 -16.08 24.52
C LEU A 92 -0.09 -14.75 25.03
N VAL A 93 0.60 -14.01 24.18
CA VAL A 93 1.21 -12.73 24.52
C VAL A 93 0.13 -11.70 24.88
N THR A 94 -0.97 -11.66 24.13
CA THR A 94 -2.09 -10.74 24.40
C THR A 94 -2.74 -11.03 25.75
N LYS A 95 -2.97 -12.30 26.11
CA LYS A 95 -3.50 -12.68 27.42
C LYS A 95 -2.59 -12.30 28.58
N LYS A 96 -1.28 -12.36 28.38
CA LYS A 96 -0.26 -12.03 29.40
C LYS A 96 0.19 -10.57 29.37
N TRP A 97 -0.40 -9.73 28.52
CA TRP A 97 0.06 -8.36 28.30
C TRP A 97 0.20 -7.54 29.57
N ASN A 98 -0.79 -7.64 30.44
CA ASN A 98 -0.79 -6.93 31.72
C ASN A 98 0.33 -7.38 32.66
N ASP A 99 0.75 -8.64 32.56
CA ASP A 99 1.82 -9.20 33.39
C ASP A 99 3.20 -8.63 33.00
N TYR A 100 3.31 -8.13 31.77
CA TYR A 100 4.56 -7.51 31.27
C TYR A 100 4.72 -6.06 31.71
N GLY A 101 3.71 -5.42 32.30
CA GLY A 101 3.75 -4.03 32.73
C GLY A 101 3.87 -3.03 31.57
N LEU A 102 3.48 -3.42 30.38
CA LEU A 102 3.53 -2.57 29.17
C LEU A 102 2.19 -1.84 28.98
N PRO A 103 2.21 -0.60 28.43
CA PRO A 103 0.96 0.12 28.13
C PRO A 103 0.23 -0.51 26.93
N GLY A 104 -1.08 -0.25 26.84
CA GLY A 104 -1.91 -0.73 25.73
C GLY A 104 -2.57 -2.08 26.00
N THR A 105 -3.11 -2.68 24.95
CA THR A 105 -3.85 -3.95 25.01
C THR A 105 -3.05 -5.18 24.62
N GLY A 106 -1.84 -5.00 24.11
CA GLY A 106 -1.02 -6.08 23.53
C GLY A 106 -1.53 -6.61 22.20
N ALA A 107 -2.66 -6.09 21.70
CA ALA A 107 -3.14 -6.47 20.38
C ALA A 107 -2.16 -5.98 19.31
N PRO A 108 -1.74 -6.86 18.36
CA PRO A 108 -0.87 -6.43 17.28
C PRO A 108 -1.55 -5.36 16.44
N ILE A 109 -0.81 -4.35 16.03
CA ILE A 109 -1.29 -3.21 15.23
C ILE A 109 -1.98 -3.67 13.92
N TRP A 110 -1.62 -4.85 13.44
CA TRP A 110 -2.16 -5.44 12.20
C TRP A 110 -3.39 -6.35 12.41
N LYS A 111 -3.77 -6.68 13.66
CA LYS A 111 -4.98 -7.48 13.95
C LYS A 111 -6.29 -6.68 13.98
N ASP A 112 -6.23 -5.36 14.04
CA ASP A 112 -7.43 -4.48 14.05
C ASP A 112 -8.07 -4.33 12.64
N LYS A 113 -7.74 -5.23 11.70
CA LYS A 113 -8.06 -5.06 10.27
C LYS A 113 -9.11 -6.04 9.74
N THR A 114 -9.96 -6.53 10.58
CA THR A 114 -11.15 -7.27 10.14
C THR A 114 -12.39 -6.41 10.13
#